data_76cebd5e3fcc87ad1287a5b8a0c5e01f
#
_entry.id   76cebd5e3fcc87ad1287a5b8a0c5e01f
#
_cell.length_a   1.000
_cell.length_b   1.000
_cell.length_c   1.000
_cell.angle_alpha   90.00
_cell.angle_beta   90.00
_cell.angle_gamma   90.00
#
_symmetry.space_group_name_H-M   'P 1'
#
loop_
_entity.id
_entity.type
_entity.pdbx_description
1 polymer ?
#
loop_
_entity_poly.entity_id
_entity_poly.type
_entity_poly.pdbx_seq_one_letter_code
_entity_poly.pdbx_strand_id
1 'polypeptide(L)'
;SKRIIKKVAVLGSGVMGSRIACHFAGVGLQVLLLDIVPKDVSKDAKPAERNKIVNDALTAAIKSNPSPVYTKDVVKKITTGNFEDNMKDIANCDWVIEVVVERLDIKKIVFDQVEQHRKPGTLITSNTSGIPIHMMAEGRSDDFKKHFCGTHFFNPPRYLRLLEIIPTPHTDPEVVDFLMNYGDLYLGKTTVLCKDTPAFIANRVGVFGMMAELDNFYADKL
;
A
#
# COMPACT_ATOMS: atom_id res chain seq x y z
N SER A 1 4.97 10.25 20.22
CA SER A 1 4.98 8.88 20.77
C SER A 1 5.92 8.01 19.92
N LYS A 2 6.72 7.14 20.55
CA LYS A 2 7.57 6.19 19.81
C LYS A 2 6.68 5.03 19.30
N ARG A 3 6.09 5.19 18.12
CA ARG A 3 5.41 4.10 17.43
C ARG A 3 6.45 3.08 16.97
N ILE A 4 6.22 1.80 17.29
CA ILE A 4 7.10 0.69 16.87
C ILE A 4 6.33 -0.16 15.87
N ILE A 5 6.91 -0.37 14.70
CA ILE A 5 6.36 -1.26 13.67
C ILE A 5 7.16 -2.56 13.69
N LYS A 6 6.46 -3.67 13.91
CA LYS A 6 7.01 -5.03 13.85
C LYS A 6 6.34 -5.86 12.76
N LYS A 7 5.05 -5.62 12.53
CA LYS A 7 4.25 -6.37 11.57
C LYS A 7 3.37 -5.45 10.74
N VAL A 8 3.38 -5.64 9.43
CA VAL A 8 2.59 -4.87 8.46
C VAL A 8 1.64 -5.80 7.73
N ALA A 9 0.39 -5.38 7.56
CA ALA A 9 -0.54 -6.01 6.64
C ALA A 9 -0.56 -5.25 5.31
N VAL A 10 -0.40 -5.95 4.20
CA VAL A 10 -0.55 -5.43 2.84
C VAL A 10 -1.80 -6.03 2.24
N LEU A 11 -2.78 -5.20 1.91
CA LEU A 11 -4.08 -5.60 1.39
C LEU A 11 -4.13 -5.37 -0.12
N GLY A 12 -4.11 -6.46 -0.88
CA GLY A 12 -3.96 -6.49 -2.32
C GLY A 12 -2.55 -6.95 -2.73
N SER A 13 -2.47 -7.99 -3.55
CA SER A 13 -1.23 -8.62 -4.00
C SER A 13 -0.88 -8.33 -5.46
N GLY A 14 -1.49 -7.32 -6.05
CA GLY A 14 -1.14 -6.87 -7.41
C GLY A 14 0.35 -6.52 -7.54
N VAL A 15 0.74 -5.97 -8.70
CA VAL A 15 2.14 -5.63 -9.00
C VAL A 15 2.78 -4.79 -7.89
N MET A 16 2.09 -3.78 -7.38
CA MET A 16 2.61 -2.95 -6.30
C MET A 16 2.55 -3.65 -4.94
N GLY A 17 1.42 -4.29 -4.59
CA GLY A 17 1.23 -4.89 -3.27
C GLY A 17 2.24 -5.99 -2.96
N SER A 18 2.47 -6.93 -3.89
CA SER A 18 3.48 -7.99 -3.72
C SER A 18 4.90 -7.42 -3.56
N ARG A 19 5.24 -6.37 -4.31
CA ARG A 19 6.56 -5.73 -4.24
C ARG A 19 6.73 -4.87 -3.00
N ILE A 20 5.68 -4.19 -2.54
CA ILE A 20 5.67 -3.47 -1.25
C ILE A 20 5.84 -4.47 -0.11
N ALA A 21 5.13 -5.61 -0.13
CA ALA A 21 5.30 -6.68 0.85
C ALA A 21 6.75 -7.19 0.90
N CYS A 22 7.37 -7.42 -0.26
CA CYS A 22 8.77 -7.80 -0.36
C CYS A 22 9.70 -6.73 0.21
N HIS A 23 9.42 -5.45 -0.03
CA HIS A 23 10.22 -4.34 0.50
C HIS A 23 10.15 -4.27 2.03
N PHE A 24 8.96 -4.35 2.61
CA PHE A 24 8.80 -4.39 4.07
C PHE A 24 9.49 -5.62 4.71
N ALA A 25 9.36 -6.79 4.08
CA ALA A 25 10.09 -7.99 4.54
C ALA A 25 11.61 -7.79 4.44
N GLY A 26 12.07 -7.12 3.37
CA GLY A 26 13.48 -6.82 3.12
C GLY A 26 14.12 -5.93 4.19
N VAL A 27 13.36 -5.04 4.80
CA VAL A 27 13.82 -4.20 5.92
C VAL A 27 13.60 -4.87 7.29
N GLY A 28 13.23 -6.15 7.31
CA GLY A 28 13.20 -6.97 8.52
C GLY A 28 11.84 -7.15 9.18
N LEU A 29 10.76 -6.59 8.63
CA LEU A 29 9.42 -6.68 9.20
C LEU A 29 8.73 -8.01 8.88
N GLN A 30 7.84 -8.45 9.77
CA GLN A 30 6.86 -9.48 9.45
C GLN A 30 5.76 -8.88 8.57
N VAL A 31 5.34 -9.60 7.54
CA VAL A 31 4.33 -9.12 6.59
C VAL A 31 3.20 -10.13 6.47
N LEU A 32 1.97 -9.63 6.56
CA LEU A 32 0.76 -10.35 6.22
C LEU A 32 0.27 -9.80 4.86
N LEU A 33 0.36 -10.61 3.81
CA LEU A 33 -0.08 -10.23 2.46
C LEU A 33 -1.41 -10.93 2.18
N LEU A 34 -2.48 -10.13 1.98
CA LEU A 34 -3.83 -10.64 1.74
C LEU A 34 -4.35 -10.20 0.36
N ASP A 35 -5.15 -11.08 -0.25
CA ASP A 35 -5.91 -10.77 -1.46
C ASP A 35 -7.28 -11.46 -1.45
N ILE A 36 -8.04 -11.31 -2.51
CA ILE A 36 -9.34 -11.99 -2.67
C ILE A 36 -9.15 -13.50 -2.87
N VAL A 37 -10.18 -14.27 -2.51
CA VAL A 37 -10.32 -15.67 -2.91
C VAL A 37 -10.68 -15.72 -4.40
N PRO A 38 -10.16 -16.68 -5.19
CA PRO A 38 -10.62 -16.87 -6.58
C PRO A 38 -12.13 -17.14 -6.63
N LYS A 39 -12.81 -16.57 -7.62
CA LYS A 39 -14.30 -16.60 -7.72
C LYS A 39 -14.91 -18.00 -7.70
N ASP A 40 -14.21 -18.96 -8.28
CA ASP A 40 -14.72 -20.34 -8.49
C ASP A 40 -14.26 -21.32 -7.41
N VAL A 41 -13.72 -20.80 -6.29
CA VAL A 41 -13.20 -21.63 -5.20
C VAL A 41 -14.19 -21.68 -4.04
N SER A 42 -14.57 -22.89 -3.63
CA SER A 42 -15.48 -23.14 -2.51
C SER A 42 -14.88 -22.66 -1.17
N LYS A 43 -15.78 -22.35 -0.22
CA LYS A 43 -15.38 -22.04 1.17
C LYS A 43 -14.68 -23.21 1.86
N ASP A 44 -15.02 -24.44 1.48
CA ASP A 44 -14.45 -25.67 2.04
C ASP A 44 -13.18 -26.13 1.30
N ALA A 45 -12.74 -25.39 0.29
CA ALA A 45 -11.53 -25.70 -0.46
C ALA A 45 -10.27 -25.55 0.42
N LYS A 46 -9.20 -26.24 0.02
CA LYS A 46 -7.92 -26.18 0.76
C LYS A 46 -7.35 -24.75 0.77
N PRO A 47 -6.64 -24.37 1.84
CA PRO A 47 -6.02 -23.04 1.93
C PRO A 47 -5.15 -22.68 0.71
N ALA A 48 -4.46 -23.66 0.12
CA ALA A 48 -3.65 -23.43 -1.08
C ALA A 48 -4.48 -22.97 -2.29
N GLU A 49 -5.69 -23.47 -2.44
CA GLU A 49 -6.61 -23.09 -3.52
C GLU A 49 -7.24 -21.74 -3.24
N ARG A 50 -7.66 -21.50 -2.00
CA ARG A 50 -8.25 -20.22 -1.57
C ARG A 50 -7.25 -19.08 -1.62
N ASN A 51 -5.97 -19.34 -1.39
CA ASN A 51 -4.88 -18.36 -1.42
C ASN A 51 -4.13 -18.35 -2.76
N LYS A 52 -4.68 -18.96 -3.81
CA LYS A 52 -3.99 -19.08 -5.10
C LYS A 52 -3.57 -17.72 -5.68
N ILE A 53 -4.45 -16.72 -5.66
CA ILE A 53 -4.16 -15.38 -6.20
C ILE A 53 -2.94 -14.77 -5.52
N VAL A 54 -2.94 -14.71 -4.21
CA VAL A 54 -1.84 -14.08 -3.45
C VAL A 54 -0.53 -14.88 -3.58
N ASN A 55 -0.60 -16.22 -3.62
CA ASN A 55 0.58 -17.07 -3.75
C ASN A 55 1.22 -16.96 -5.14
N ASP A 56 0.40 -16.96 -6.18
CA ASP A 56 0.86 -16.79 -7.57
C ASP A 56 1.48 -15.40 -7.76
N ALA A 57 0.83 -14.36 -7.24
CA ALA A 57 1.31 -12.98 -7.32
C ALA A 57 2.66 -12.79 -6.59
N LEU A 58 2.80 -13.32 -5.38
CA LEU A 58 4.07 -13.27 -4.65
C LEU A 58 5.16 -14.05 -5.39
N THR A 59 4.84 -15.23 -5.91
CA THR A 59 5.78 -16.05 -6.68
C THR A 59 6.25 -15.32 -7.94
N ALA A 60 5.33 -14.68 -8.66
CA ALA A 60 5.66 -13.89 -9.85
C ALA A 60 6.54 -12.69 -9.50
N ALA A 61 6.24 -12.00 -8.40
CA ALA A 61 7.05 -10.87 -7.94
C ALA A 61 8.50 -11.29 -7.63
N ILE A 62 8.69 -12.39 -6.90
CA ILE A 62 10.02 -12.90 -6.53
C ILE A 62 10.85 -13.29 -7.76
N LYS A 63 10.20 -13.78 -8.81
CA LYS A 63 10.84 -14.17 -10.08
C LYS A 63 11.07 -12.99 -11.04
N SER A 64 10.53 -11.81 -10.73
CA SER A 64 10.64 -10.65 -11.61
C SER A 64 12.05 -10.08 -11.68
N ASN A 65 12.34 -9.38 -12.76
CA ASN A 65 13.57 -8.60 -12.92
C ASN A 65 13.18 -7.10 -13.10
N PRO A 66 13.70 -6.20 -12.28
CA PRO A 66 14.61 -6.43 -11.14
C PRO A 66 13.92 -7.13 -9.95
N SER A 67 14.69 -7.93 -9.19
CA SER A 67 14.17 -8.67 -8.03
C SER A 67 13.72 -7.74 -6.91
N PRO A 68 12.52 -7.94 -6.32
CA PRO A 68 12.04 -7.14 -5.18
C PRO A 68 12.71 -7.51 -3.85
N VAL A 69 13.54 -8.56 -3.81
CA VAL A 69 14.22 -9.03 -2.60
C VAL A 69 15.73 -9.21 -2.85
N TYR A 70 16.54 -9.01 -1.81
CA TYR A 70 17.99 -9.25 -1.86
C TYR A 70 18.33 -10.74 -1.82
N THR A 71 17.66 -11.45 -0.91
CA THR A 71 17.83 -12.89 -0.73
C THR A 71 16.47 -13.57 -0.63
N LYS A 72 16.41 -14.85 -1.00
CA LYS A 72 15.17 -15.64 -0.93
C LYS A 72 14.68 -15.85 0.50
N ASP A 73 15.55 -15.80 1.49
CA ASP A 73 15.19 -15.99 2.90
C ASP A 73 14.28 -14.90 3.45
N VAL A 74 14.35 -13.71 2.88
CA VAL A 74 13.46 -12.59 3.23
C VAL A 74 11.98 -12.96 3.05
N VAL A 75 11.67 -13.77 2.05
CA VAL A 75 10.29 -14.19 1.75
C VAL A 75 9.65 -14.97 2.90
N LYS A 76 10.44 -15.65 3.73
CA LYS A 76 9.95 -16.37 4.92
C LYS A 76 9.27 -15.45 5.94
N LYS A 77 9.49 -14.13 5.86
CA LYS A 77 8.82 -13.13 6.69
C LYS A 77 7.42 -12.76 6.19
N ILE A 78 7.05 -13.21 4.98
CA ILE A 78 5.75 -12.93 4.37
C ILE A 78 4.83 -14.12 4.58
N THR A 79 3.74 -13.90 5.31
CA THR A 79 2.62 -14.84 5.43
C THR A 79 1.54 -14.41 4.45
N THR A 80 1.08 -15.33 3.61
CA THR A 80 -0.01 -15.08 2.66
C THR A 80 -1.34 -15.55 3.21
N GLY A 81 -2.42 -14.92 2.78
CA GLY A 81 -3.78 -15.28 3.16
C GLY A 81 -4.80 -14.56 2.26
N ASN A 82 -6.07 -14.62 2.64
CA ASN A 82 -7.13 -13.98 1.90
C ASN A 82 -8.06 -13.16 2.81
N PHE A 83 -8.85 -12.27 2.19
CA PHE A 83 -9.73 -11.36 2.92
C PHE A 83 -10.83 -12.08 3.70
N GLU A 84 -11.31 -13.24 3.23
CA GLU A 84 -12.39 -13.96 3.89
C GLU A 84 -11.92 -14.68 5.16
N ASP A 85 -10.77 -15.34 5.10
CA ASP A 85 -10.28 -16.19 6.18
C ASP A 85 -9.37 -15.45 7.16
N ASN A 86 -8.62 -14.46 6.66
CA ASN A 86 -7.47 -13.87 7.35
C ASN A 86 -7.60 -12.37 7.65
N MET A 87 -8.67 -11.68 7.26
CA MET A 87 -8.80 -10.25 7.54
C MET A 87 -8.71 -9.94 9.05
N LYS A 88 -9.24 -10.81 9.90
CA LYS A 88 -9.14 -10.70 11.37
C LYS A 88 -7.70 -10.66 11.90
N ASP A 89 -6.74 -11.22 11.14
CA ASP A 89 -5.34 -11.30 11.57
C ASP A 89 -4.63 -9.94 11.52
N ILE A 90 -5.23 -8.93 10.85
CA ILE A 90 -4.74 -7.55 10.88
C ILE A 90 -4.76 -6.93 12.28
N ALA A 91 -5.56 -7.47 13.19
CA ALA A 91 -5.55 -7.08 14.60
C ALA A 91 -4.16 -7.22 15.26
N ASN A 92 -3.30 -8.05 14.69
CA ASN A 92 -1.93 -8.25 15.16
C ASN A 92 -0.87 -7.45 14.37
N CYS A 93 -1.33 -6.53 13.50
CA CYS A 93 -0.46 -5.67 12.70
C CYS A 93 -0.42 -4.26 13.28
N ASP A 94 0.76 -3.64 13.19
CA ASP A 94 0.99 -2.26 13.64
C ASP A 94 0.65 -1.25 12.56
N TRP A 95 0.70 -1.70 11.31
CA TRP A 95 0.43 -0.90 10.12
C TRP A 95 -0.34 -1.73 9.09
N VAL A 96 -1.41 -1.17 8.54
CA VAL A 96 -2.18 -1.73 7.44
C VAL A 96 -2.04 -0.82 6.24
N ILE A 97 -1.52 -1.33 5.12
CA ILE A 97 -1.42 -0.60 3.86
C ILE A 97 -2.35 -1.21 2.81
N GLU A 98 -3.24 -0.41 2.28
CA GLU A 98 -4.18 -0.78 1.21
C GLU A 98 -3.52 -0.57 -0.15
N VAL A 99 -3.56 -1.59 -0.99
CA VAL A 99 -2.98 -1.63 -2.34
C VAL A 99 -3.90 -2.38 -3.33
N VAL A 100 -5.22 -2.31 -3.10
CA VAL A 100 -6.20 -2.95 -4.01
C VAL A 100 -6.42 -2.11 -5.27
N VAL A 101 -7.24 -2.61 -6.20
CA VAL A 101 -7.56 -1.91 -7.46
C VAL A 101 -7.99 -0.46 -7.24
N GLU A 102 -7.68 0.41 -8.21
CA GLU A 102 -7.91 1.86 -8.13
C GLU A 102 -9.39 2.21 -8.37
N ARG A 103 -10.24 1.73 -7.45
CA ARG A 103 -11.68 1.95 -7.41
C ARG A 103 -12.11 2.31 -5.99
N LEU A 104 -12.71 3.48 -5.83
CA LEU A 104 -13.11 4.02 -4.52
C LEU A 104 -14.11 3.11 -3.80
N ASP A 105 -15.09 2.55 -4.51
CA ASP A 105 -16.09 1.63 -3.96
C ASP A 105 -15.44 0.38 -3.36
N ILE A 106 -14.47 -0.22 -4.05
CA ILE A 106 -13.75 -1.39 -3.57
C ILE A 106 -12.88 -1.03 -2.36
N LYS A 107 -12.17 0.11 -2.42
CA LYS A 107 -11.35 0.58 -1.30
C LYS A 107 -12.20 0.83 -0.04
N LYS A 108 -13.39 1.42 -0.19
CA LYS A 108 -14.33 1.63 0.93
C LYS A 108 -14.76 0.30 1.58
N ILE A 109 -15.07 -0.74 0.79
CA ILE A 109 -15.40 -2.09 1.28
C ILE A 109 -14.22 -2.69 2.07
N VAL A 110 -13.01 -2.58 1.54
CA VAL A 110 -11.80 -3.06 2.24
C VAL A 110 -11.59 -2.32 3.55
N PHE A 111 -11.74 -1.00 3.57
CA PHE A 111 -11.60 -0.20 4.78
C PHE A 111 -12.72 -0.44 5.81
N ASP A 112 -13.94 -0.84 5.39
CA ASP A 112 -14.98 -1.32 6.31
C ASP A 112 -14.48 -2.53 7.11
N GLN A 113 -13.86 -3.49 6.43
CA GLN A 113 -13.29 -4.67 7.07
C GLN A 113 -12.07 -4.33 7.93
N VAL A 114 -11.22 -3.41 7.48
CA VAL A 114 -10.08 -2.92 8.28
C VAL A 114 -10.56 -2.32 9.58
N GLU A 115 -11.59 -1.49 9.54
CA GLU A 115 -12.13 -0.83 10.73
C GLU A 115 -12.76 -1.81 11.73
N GLN A 116 -13.38 -2.89 11.23
CA GLN A 116 -13.95 -3.95 12.07
C GLN A 116 -12.89 -4.77 12.80
N HIS A 117 -11.70 -4.95 12.23
CA HIS A 117 -10.71 -5.92 12.72
C HIS A 117 -9.44 -5.29 13.29
N ARG A 118 -9.08 -4.07 12.91
CA ARG A 118 -7.89 -3.40 13.44
C ARG A 118 -8.02 -3.07 14.92
N LYS A 119 -6.89 -2.88 15.60
CA LYS A 119 -6.88 -2.27 16.94
C LYS A 119 -6.93 -0.75 16.83
N PRO A 120 -7.51 -0.07 17.82
CA PRO A 120 -7.38 1.38 17.94
C PRO A 120 -5.91 1.82 17.88
N GLY A 121 -5.64 2.91 17.19
CA GLY A 121 -4.28 3.43 17.02
C GLY A 121 -3.41 2.73 15.97
N THR A 122 -3.91 1.65 15.32
CA THR A 122 -3.21 1.03 14.18
C THR A 122 -3.03 2.05 13.06
N LEU A 123 -1.82 2.15 12.52
CA LEU A 123 -1.53 2.98 11.36
C LEU A 123 -2.21 2.40 10.12
N ILE A 124 -2.90 3.22 9.36
CA ILE A 124 -3.61 2.81 8.15
C ILE A 124 -3.19 3.73 7.01
N THR A 125 -2.78 3.16 5.89
CA THR A 125 -2.43 3.96 4.70
C THR A 125 -2.98 3.35 3.42
N SER A 126 -3.12 4.19 2.39
CA SER A 126 -3.46 3.76 1.03
C SER A 126 -2.33 4.10 0.07
N ASN A 127 -2.02 3.17 -0.83
CA ASN A 127 -1.06 3.39 -1.92
C ASN A 127 -1.77 3.87 -3.21
N THR A 128 -2.92 4.50 -3.10
CA THR A 128 -3.63 5.08 -4.27
C THR A 128 -2.72 6.03 -5.03
N SER A 129 -2.89 6.07 -6.34
CA SER A 129 -2.12 6.98 -7.23
C SER A 129 -2.91 8.22 -7.66
N GLY A 130 -4.23 8.20 -7.51
CA GLY A 130 -5.07 9.27 -8.05
C GLY A 130 -6.35 9.57 -7.26
N ILE A 131 -6.86 8.63 -6.48
CA ILE A 131 -8.05 8.87 -5.67
C ILE A 131 -7.69 9.78 -4.48
N PRO A 132 -8.40 10.91 -4.28
CA PRO A 132 -8.15 11.77 -3.13
C PRO A 132 -8.28 11.00 -1.80
N ILE A 133 -7.30 11.15 -0.93
CA ILE A 133 -7.18 10.36 0.31
C ILE A 133 -8.38 10.61 1.23
N HIS A 134 -8.84 11.87 1.34
CA HIS A 134 -9.99 12.22 2.19
C HIS A 134 -11.27 11.47 1.82
N MET A 135 -11.49 11.13 0.54
CA MET A 135 -12.69 10.40 0.10
C MET A 135 -12.78 8.98 0.67
N MET A 136 -11.63 8.37 0.97
CA MET A 136 -11.57 7.05 1.61
C MET A 136 -11.79 7.14 3.14
N ALA A 137 -11.55 8.31 3.73
CA ALA A 137 -11.74 8.58 5.16
C ALA A 137 -13.17 9.03 5.51
N GLU A 138 -14.00 9.37 4.51
CA GLU A 138 -15.38 9.77 4.75
C GLU A 138 -16.18 8.69 5.47
N GLY A 139 -16.96 9.11 6.49
CA GLY A 139 -17.82 8.22 7.28
C GLY A 139 -17.07 7.30 8.25
N ARG A 140 -15.74 7.35 8.34
CA ARG A 140 -14.91 6.56 9.24
C ARG A 140 -14.91 7.14 10.66
N SER A 141 -14.54 6.30 11.65
CA SER A 141 -14.36 6.75 13.03
C SER A 141 -13.25 7.81 13.12
N ASP A 142 -13.28 8.58 14.19
CA ASP A 142 -12.26 9.60 14.45
C ASP A 142 -10.88 8.97 14.67
N ASP A 143 -10.83 7.79 15.30
CA ASP A 143 -9.57 7.06 15.46
C ASP A 143 -9.01 6.62 14.11
N PHE A 144 -9.85 6.13 13.18
CA PHE A 144 -9.42 5.81 11.83
C PHE A 144 -8.84 7.04 11.13
N LYS A 145 -9.57 8.14 11.11
CA LYS A 145 -9.17 9.39 10.43
C LYS A 145 -7.85 9.95 10.95
N LYS A 146 -7.64 9.91 12.27
CA LYS A 146 -6.38 10.36 12.90
C LYS A 146 -5.18 9.54 12.48
N HIS A 147 -5.37 8.23 12.23
CA HIS A 147 -4.30 7.30 11.89
C HIS A 147 -4.22 6.97 10.39
N PHE A 148 -4.99 7.67 9.55
CA PHE A 148 -5.08 7.43 8.12
C PHE A 148 -4.32 8.46 7.29
N CYS A 149 -3.53 7.98 6.30
CA CYS A 149 -2.71 8.80 5.43
C CYS A 149 -2.52 8.11 4.07
N GLY A 150 -2.22 8.85 3.03
CA GLY A 150 -1.69 8.28 1.78
C GLY A 150 -0.20 8.00 1.92
N THR A 151 0.25 6.85 1.42
CA THR A 151 1.67 6.49 1.26
C THR A 151 1.89 5.96 -0.14
N HIS A 152 2.27 6.84 -1.06
CA HIS A 152 2.39 6.50 -2.47
C HIS A 152 3.83 6.07 -2.80
N PHE A 153 4.01 4.76 -2.97
CA PHE A 153 5.24 4.13 -3.44
C PHE A 153 5.29 4.14 -4.97
N PHE A 154 6.50 4.15 -5.52
CA PHE A 154 6.73 4.09 -6.96
C PHE A 154 7.30 2.74 -7.38
N ASN A 155 6.95 2.28 -8.59
CA ASN A 155 7.36 0.99 -9.12
C ASN A 155 8.75 1.06 -9.80
N PRO A 156 9.70 0.21 -9.42
CA PRO A 156 9.68 -0.82 -8.39
C PRO A 156 9.99 -0.26 -6.98
N PRO A 157 9.17 -0.59 -5.95
CA PRO A 157 9.29 0.02 -4.61
C PRO A 157 10.68 -0.14 -3.97
N ARG A 158 11.38 -1.23 -4.23
CA ARG A 158 12.72 -1.44 -3.68
C ARG A 158 13.75 -0.46 -4.25
N TYR A 159 13.60 -0.05 -5.51
CA TYR A 159 14.61 0.72 -6.24
C TYR A 159 14.30 2.21 -6.28
N LEU A 160 13.03 2.58 -6.46
CA LEU A 160 12.64 3.98 -6.46
C LEU A 160 12.55 4.51 -5.03
N ARG A 161 13.34 5.55 -4.78
CA ARG A 161 13.50 6.11 -3.43
C ARG A 161 12.35 7.03 -3.03
N LEU A 162 11.64 7.63 -3.97
CA LEU A 162 10.56 8.55 -3.68
C LEU A 162 9.42 7.82 -2.95
N LEU A 163 8.96 8.43 -1.86
CA LEU A 163 7.74 8.07 -1.13
C LEU A 163 6.97 9.33 -0.82
N GLU A 164 5.81 9.48 -1.43
CA GLU A 164 4.91 10.60 -1.15
C GLU A 164 4.05 10.27 0.08
N ILE A 165 3.97 11.20 1.01
CA ILE A 165 3.11 11.13 2.20
C ILE A 165 2.01 12.16 2.03
N ILE A 166 0.75 11.70 2.00
CA ILE A 166 -0.41 12.53 1.69
C ILE A 166 -1.39 12.48 2.86
N PRO A 167 -1.31 13.41 3.84
CA PRO A 167 -2.25 13.48 4.94
C PRO A 167 -3.59 14.05 4.49
N THR A 168 -4.65 13.72 5.24
CA THR A 168 -5.93 14.42 5.20
C THR A 168 -5.96 15.53 6.25
N PRO A 169 -6.95 16.43 6.23
CA PRO A 169 -7.10 17.43 7.29
C PRO A 169 -7.32 16.85 8.70
N HIS A 170 -7.67 15.57 8.80
CA HIS A 170 -7.91 14.86 10.06
C HIS A 170 -6.75 13.98 10.50
N THR A 171 -5.74 13.80 9.67
CA THR A 171 -4.56 13.00 10.01
C THR A 171 -3.79 13.66 11.15
N ASP A 172 -3.47 12.89 12.18
CA ASP A 172 -2.67 13.39 13.30
C ASP A 172 -1.28 13.80 12.81
N PRO A 173 -0.80 15.01 13.13
CA PRO A 173 0.56 15.45 12.79
C PRO A 173 1.65 14.48 13.25
N GLU A 174 1.49 13.82 14.41
CA GLU A 174 2.44 12.80 14.88
C GLU A 174 2.50 11.59 13.93
N VAL A 175 1.42 11.24 13.26
CA VAL A 175 1.38 10.16 12.24
C VAL A 175 2.17 10.59 11.02
N VAL A 176 2.02 11.84 10.59
CA VAL A 176 2.76 12.40 9.45
C VAL A 176 4.25 12.41 9.74
N ASP A 177 4.64 12.95 10.89
CA ASP A 177 6.05 13.01 11.33
C ASP A 177 6.65 11.60 11.44
N PHE A 178 5.88 10.65 11.98
CA PHE A 178 6.29 9.26 12.05
C PHE A 178 6.56 8.68 10.65
N LEU A 179 5.61 8.84 9.71
CA LEU A 179 5.75 8.30 8.35
C LEU A 179 6.91 8.92 7.58
N MET A 180 7.11 10.24 7.71
CA MET A 180 8.24 10.94 7.11
C MET A 180 9.57 10.38 7.62
N ASN A 181 9.73 10.28 8.94
CA ASN A 181 10.96 9.76 9.55
C ASN A 181 11.13 8.25 9.30
N TYR A 182 10.07 7.46 9.41
CA TYR A 182 10.15 6.02 9.22
C TYR A 182 10.48 5.66 7.77
N GLY A 183 9.89 6.35 6.81
CA GLY A 183 10.19 6.20 5.39
C GLY A 183 11.66 6.46 5.08
N ASP A 184 12.21 7.53 5.61
CA ASP A 184 13.61 7.91 5.40
C ASP A 184 14.59 6.96 6.10
N LEU A 185 14.42 6.76 7.42
CA LEU A 185 15.40 6.04 8.24
C LEU A 185 15.32 4.51 8.09
N TYR A 186 14.12 3.94 7.95
CA TYR A 186 13.94 2.49 7.98
C TYR A 186 13.57 1.90 6.61
N LEU A 187 12.83 2.61 5.77
CA LEU A 187 12.47 2.12 4.44
C LEU A 187 13.45 2.55 3.35
N GLY A 188 14.45 3.36 3.68
CA GLY A 188 15.45 3.86 2.71
C GLY A 188 14.85 4.73 1.62
N LYS A 189 13.78 5.48 1.96
CA LYS A 189 13.07 6.37 1.05
C LYS A 189 13.51 7.81 1.22
N THR A 190 13.26 8.61 0.21
CA THR A 190 13.22 10.06 0.31
C THR A 190 11.74 10.44 0.40
N THR A 191 11.31 10.83 1.57
CA THR A 191 9.91 11.15 1.84
C THR A 191 9.60 12.60 1.45
N VAL A 192 8.43 12.80 0.82
CA VAL A 192 7.94 14.12 0.43
C VAL A 192 6.51 14.29 0.92
N LEU A 193 6.26 15.39 1.63
CA LEU A 193 4.93 15.74 2.08
C LEU A 193 4.14 16.34 0.92
N CYS A 194 3.00 15.73 0.59
CA CYS A 194 2.14 16.16 -0.52
C CYS A 194 0.78 16.62 -0.02
N LYS A 195 0.16 17.53 -0.76
CA LYS A 195 -1.25 17.87 -0.58
C LYS A 195 -2.13 16.77 -1.16
N ASP A 196 -3.31 16.58 -0.57
CA ASP A 196 -4.35 15.65 -1.06
C ASP A 196 -5.05 16.25 -2.30
N THR A 197 -4.31 16.30 -3.40
CA THR A 197 -4.76 16.79 -4.71
C THR A 197 -4.59 15.67 -5.75
N PRO A 198 -5.40 15.65 -6.84
CA PRO A 198 -5.29 14.62 -7.87
C PRO A 198 -3.87 14.44 -8.40
N ALA A 199 -3.42 13.17 -8.48
CA ALA A 199 -2.09 12.76 -8.95
C ALA A 199 -0.90 13.27 -8.10
N PHE A 200 -1.14 13.87 -6.94
CA PHE A 200 -0.15 14.35 -5.96
C PHE A 200 0.95 15.24 -6.59
N ILE A 201 2.23 14.90 -6.45
CA ILE A 201 3.34 15.69 -7.02
C ILE A 201 3.97 15.00 -8.24
N ALA A 202 4.51 13.78 -8.07
CA ALA A 202 5.34 13.17 -9.12
C ALA A 202 4.54 12.80 -10.37
N ASN A 203 3.37 12.18 -10.21
CA ASN A 203 2.50 11.87 -11.34
C ASN A 203 2.00 13.13 -12.04
N ARG A 204 1.70 14.17 -11.28
CA ARG A 204 1.27 15.47 -11.83
C ARG A 204 2.36 16.13 -12.66
N VAL A 205 3.60 16.14 -12.17
CA VAL A 205 4.76 16.66 -12.92
C VAL A 205 5.01 15.82 -14.17
N GLY A 206 4.95 14.49 -14.05
CA GLY A 206 5.14 13.58 -15.19
C GLY A 206 4.09 13.76 -16.29
N VAL A 207 2.81 13.88 -15.93
CA VAL A 207 1.73 14.14 -16.89
C VAL A 207 1.89 15.51 -17.53
N PHE A 208 2.24 16.53 -16.77
CA PHE A 208 2.51 17.86 -17.33
C PHE A 208 3.64 17.84 -18.35
N GLY A 209 4.75 17.13 -18.05
CA GLY A 209 5.88 16.99 -18.98
C GLY A 209 5.47 16.30 -20.29
N MET A 210 4.73 15.19 -20.20
CA MET A 210 4.23 14.48 -21.39
C MET A 210 3.28 15.34 -22.24
N MET A 211 2.40 16.12 -21.61
CA MET A 211 1.51 17.01 -22.34
C MET A 211 2.27 18.14 -23.03
N ALA A 212 3.25 18.74 -22.38
CA ALA A 212 4.10 19.78 -22.98
C ALA A 212 4.90 19.24 -24.19
N GLU A 213 5.39 18.01 -24.14
CA GLU A 213 6.06 17.38 -25.29
C GLU A 213 5.09 17.14 -26.46
N LEU A 214 3.86 16.69 -26.18
CA LEU A 214 2.84 16.51 -27.20
C LEU A 214 2.44 17.84 -27.86
N ASP A 215 2.25 18.90 -27.09
CA ASP A 215 1.93 20.23 -27.61
C ASP A 215 3.04 20.75 -28.53
N ASN A 216 4.29 20.60 -28.16
CA ASN A 216 5.44 20.95 -29.01
C ASN A 216 5.48 20.10 -30.30
N PHE A 217 5.23 18.78 -30.19
CA PHE A 217 5.21 17.89 -31.35
C PHE A 217 4.13 18.26 -32.37
N TYR A 218 2.98 18.73 -31.91
CA TYR A 218 1.90 19.19 -32.81
C TYR A 218 2.15 20.61 -33.33
N ALA A 219 2.76 21.48 -32.54
CA ALA A 219 3.10 22.85 -32.97
C ALA A 219 4.15 22.88 -34.11
N ASP A 220 5.11 21.93 -34.09
CA ASP A 220 6.12 21.79 -35.14
C ASP A 220 5.58 21.20 -36.46
N LYS A 221 4.31 20.77 -36.50
CA LYS A 221 3.66 20.19 -37.69
C LYS A 221 2.65 21.12 -38.35
N LEU A 222 2.41 22.33 -37.83
CA LEU A 222 1.57 23.36 -38.38
C LEU A 222 2.43 24.45 -38.99
#